data_56a789621bd7b410ea2c9eb6c7faa7b7
#
_entry.id   56a789621bd7b410ea2c9eb6c7faa7b7
#
_cell.length_a   1.000
_cell.length_b   1.000
_cell.length_c   1.000
_cell.angle_alpha   90.00
_cell.angle_beta   90.00
_cell.angle_gamma   90.00
#
_symmetry.space_group_name_H-M   'P 1'
#
loop_
_entity.id
_entity.type
_entity.pdbx_description
1 polymer ?
#
loop_
_entity_poly.entity_id
_entity_poly.type
_entity_poly.pdbx_seq_one_letter_code
_entity_poly.pdbx_strand_id
1 'polypeptide(L)'
;MIDVRGLTKSYGGRKAVDNVSFTAAAGRVTALLGPNGAGKTTTIRVLLGLERADCGVALVGGRAYRDLTAPLREVGVLFDGSGAAGFRTPRAHLAWLAASNGIDRRRIAKVLDEVGLASAASKRVSTFSLGMGQRLGIAAALLGDPKTVVLDEPMNGLDAEGIRWVRSLVRRLAGEGRTVLVTSHLLHEVQETADDLVVMTQGCIVRRGVTSELVAGHRDLEEAYFDWTAGKGEYVSRDSRDGGSLSGREAS
;
A
#
# COMPACT_ATOMS: atom_id res chain seq x y z
N MET A 1 15.10 2.18 4.66
CA MET A 1 15.01 0.78 4.20
C MET A 1 13.95 0.06 5.04
N ILE A 2 13.09 -0.69 4.39
CA ILE A 2 12.15 -1.64 5.02
C ILE A 2 12.73 -3.04 4.86
N ASP A 3 12.59 -3.88 5.88
CA ASP A 3 13.09 -5.26 5.90
C ASP A 3 12.04 -6.17 6.57
N VAL A 4 11.48 -7.08 5.80
CA VAL A 4 10.46 -8.05 6.24
C VAL A 4 11.02 -9.45 6.07
N ARG A 5 11.03 -10.27 7.15
CA ARG A 5 11.62 -11.61 7.16
C ARG A 5 10.69 -12.61 7.79
N GLY A 6 10.29 -13.63 7.02
CA GLY A 6 9.49 -14.76 7.48
C GLY A 6 8.15 -14.37 8.10
N LEU A 7 7.58 -13.22 7.66
CA LEU A 7 6.39 -12.67 8.27
C LEU A 7 5.19 -13.59 8.08
N THR A 8 4.54 -13.96 9.19
CA THR A 8 3.31 -14.74 9.18
C THR A 8 2.27 -14.09 10.09
N LYS A 9 1.04 -14.00 9.59
CA LYS A 9 -0.12 -13.49 10.32
C LYS A 9 -1.37 -14.27 9.96
N SER A 10 -2.09 -14.72 10.98
CA SER A 10 -3.33 -15.48 10.83
C SER A 10 -4.50 -14.79 11.54
N TYR A 11 -5.70 -15.01 11.04
CA TYR A 11 -6.97 -14.62 11.65
C TYR A 11 -7.92 -15.82 11.61
N GLY A 12 -8.46 -16.23 12.77
CA GLY A 12 -9.41 -17.33 12.84
C GLY A 12 -8.88 -18.64 12.22
N GLY A 13 -7.58 -18.92 12.34
CA GLY A 13 -6.95 -20.13 11.76
C GLY A 13 -6.58 -20.01 10.27
N ARG A 14 -6.99 -18.95 9.56
CA ARG A 14 -6.60 -18.69 8.16
C ARG A 14 -5.39 -17.76 8.11
N LYS A 15 -4.34 -18.16 7.41
CA LYS A 15 -3.17 -17.31 7.18
C LYS A 15 -3.51 -16.20 6.19
N ALA A 16 -3.45 -14.95 6.63
CA ALA A 16 -3.57 -13.78 5.77
C ALA A 16 -2.22 -13.37 5.17
N VAL A 17 -1.12 -13.71 5.87
CA VAL A 17 0.26 -13.56 5.40
C VAL A 17 1.00 -14.83 5.84
N ASP A 18 1.72 -15.47 4.94
CA ASP A 18 2.42 -16.73 5.19
C ASP A 18 3.87 -16.65 4.69
N ASN A 19 4.80 -16.60 5.64
CA ASN A 19 6.26 -16.62 5.41
C ASN A 19 6.75 -15.59 4.39
N VAL A 20 6.20 -14.36 4.45
CA VAL A 20 6.55 -13.26 3.54
C VAL A 20 7.90 -12.65 3.90
N SER A 21 8.79 -12.52 2.91
CA SER A 21 10.11 -11.90 3.07
C SER A 21 10.46 -11.03 1.86
N PHE A 22 10.71 -9.73 2.11
CA PHE A 22 11.17 -8.79 1.08
C PHE A 22 11.87 -7.59 1.72
N THR A 23 12.57 -6.81 0.91
CA THR A 23 13.17 -5.54 1.30
C THR A 23 12.70 -4.42 0.40
N ALA A 24 12.53 -3.20 0.95
CA ALA A 24 12.38 -1.99 0.17
C ALA A 24 13.60 -1.08 0.44
N ALA A 25 14.37 -0.83 -0.60
CA ALA A 25 15.63 -0.08 -0.51
C ALA A 25 15.37 1.44 -0.46
N ALA A 26 16.33 2.19 0.06
CA ALA A 26 16.35 3.64 -0.03
C ALA A 26 16.62 4.08 -1.48
N GLY A 27 16.02 5.19 -1.89
CA GLY A 27 16.16 5.72 -3.24
C GLY A 27 15.39 4.94 -4.32
N ARG A 28 14.51 4.03 -3.93
CA ARG A 28 13.73 3.18 -4.86
C ARG A 28 12.26 3.13 -4.48
N VAL A 29 11.43 2.94 -5.51
CA VAL A 29 10.01 2.64 -5.34
C VAL A 29 9.83 1.12 -5.40
N THR A 30 9.42 0.52 -4.28
CA THR A 30 9.05 -0.89 -4.22
C THR A 30 7.54 -1.01 -4.25
N ALA A 31 6.98 -1.75 -5.20
CA ALA A 31 5.56 -2.04 -5.26
C ALA A 31 5.23 -3.41 -4.68
N LEU A 32 4.26 -3.46 -3.78
CA LEU A 32 3.64 -4.67 -3.29
C LEU A 32 2.34 -4.88 -4.06
N LEU A 33 2.40 -5.73 -5.09
CA LEU A 33 1.33 -5.97 -6.07
C LEU A 33 0.53 -7.22 -5.73
N GLY A 34 -0.77 -7.18 -5.93
CA GLY A 34 -1.64 -8.36 -5.79
C GLY A 34 -3.11 -7.98 -5.68
N PRO A 35 -4.01 -8.96 -5.83
CA PRO A 35 -5.45 -8.74 -5.74
C PRO A 35 -5.89 -8.33 -4.32
N ASN A 36 -7.14 -7.92 -4.19
CA ASN A 36 -7.73 -7.68 -2.87
C ASN A 36 -7.72 -9.00 -2.07
N GLY A 37 -7.38 -8.91 -0.79
CA GLY A 37 -7.22 -10.10 0.05
C GLY A 37 -5.87 -10.83 -0.08
N ALA A 38 -4.94 -10.37 -0.93
CA ALA A 38 -3.60 -10.99 -1.07
C ALA A 38 -2.69 -10.87 0.15
N GLY A 39 -3.06 -10.07 1.16
CA GLY A 39 -2.27 -9.86 2.37
C GLY A 39 -1.46 -8.55 2.41
N LYS A 40 -1.56 -7.68 1.37
CA LYS A 40 -0.80 -6.41 1.26
C LYS A 40 -1.00 -5.50 2.48
N THR A 41 -2.24 -5.10 2.75
CA THR A 41 -2.59 -4.22 3.88
C THR A 41 -2.26 -4.87 5.23
N THR A 42 -2.45 -6.19 5.38
CA THR A 42 -2.04 -6.92 6.59
C THR A 42 -0.54 -6.84 6.80
N THR A 43 0.26 -7.01 5.74
CA THR A 43 1.72 -6.87 5.81
C THR A 43 2.13 -5.46 6.27
N ILE A 44 1.50 -4.41 5.72
CA ILE A 44 1.74 -3.03 6.15
C ILE A 44 1.31 -2.81 7.61
N ARG A 45 0.16 -3.33 8.04
CA ARG A 45 -0.31 -3.19 9.42
C ARG A 45 0.65 -3.81 10.42
N VAL A 46 1.22 -4.97 10.09
CA VAL A 46 2.25 -5.58 10.94
C VAL A 46 3.55 -4.76 10.91
N LEU A 47 4.00 -4.28 9.75
CA LEU A 47 5.17 -3.41 9.61
C LEU A 47 5.08 -2.16 10.51
N LEU A 48 3.88 -1.59 10.61
CA LEU A 48 3.60 -0.39 11.39
C LEU A 48 3.20 -0.68 12.85
N GLY A 49 3.31 -1.94 13.29
CA GLY A 49 2.99 -2.32 14.66
C GLY A 49 1.51 -2.17 15.04
N LEU A 50 0.62 -1.97 14.08
CA LEU A 50 -0.83 -1.93 14.28
C LEU A 50 -1.39 -3.33 14.54
N GLU A 51 -0.64 -4.35 14.09
CA GLU A 51 -0.93 -5.75 14.33
C GLU A 51 0.33 -6.50 14.73
N ARG A 52 0.18 -7.52 15.58
CA ARG A 52 1.29 -8.37 15.99
C ARG A 52 1.45 -9.51 15.00
N ALA A 53 2.68 -9.75 14.52
CA ALA A 53 3.00 -10.94 13.76
C ALA A 53 2.85 -12.20 14.63
N ASP A 54 2.45 -13.32 14.02
CA ASP A 54 2.50 -14.64 14.66
C ASP A 54 3.93 -15.19 14.62
N CYS A 55 4.63 -14.96 13.47
CA CYS A 55 6.03 -15.28 13.28
C CYS A 55 6.73 -14.22 12.42
N GLY A 56 8.06 -14.20 12.47
CA GLY A 56 8.89 -13.31 11.67
C GLY A 56 9.01 -11.90 12.25
N VAL A 57 9.64 -11.02 11.46
CA VAL A 57 9.90 -9.63 11.85
C VAL A 57 9.67 -8.69 10.67
N ALA A 58 9.26 -7.46 10.99
CA ALA A 58 9.16 -6.36 10.03
C ALA A 58 9.79 -5.10 10.64
N LEU A 59 10.77 -4.53 9.95
CA LEU A 59 11.63 -3.46 10.47
C LEU A 59 11.65 -2.26 9.51
N VAL A 60 11.74 -1.06 10.07
CA VAL A 60 12.02 0.17 9.34
C VAL A 60 13.32 0.76 9.87
N GLY A 61 14.30 0.97 9.00
CA GLY A 61 15.62 1.45 9.43
C GLY A 61 16.30 0.53 10.45
N GLY A 62 16.03 -0.78 10.39
CA GLY A 62 16.58 -1.79 11.32
C GLY A 62 15.87 -1.88 12.66
N ARG A 63 14.80 -1.11 12.91
CA ARG A 63 14.02 -1.09 14.17
C ARG A 63 12.57 -1.43 13.94
N ALA A 64 11.91 -2.05 14.92
CA ALA A 64 10.46 -2.21 14.87
C ALA A 64 9.78 -0.83 15.02
N TYR A 65 8.65 -0.63 14.33
CA TYR A 65 7.94 0.66 14.33
C TYR A 65 7.59 1.14 15.74
N ARG A 66 7.19 0.23 16.63
CA ARG A 66 6.87 0.54 18.04
C ARG A 66 8.06 1.09 18.86
N ASP A 67 9.30 0.85 18.39
CA ASP A 67 10.53 1.26 19.06
C ASP A 67 11.05 2.60 18.53
N LEU A 68 10.30 3.24 17.59
CA LEU A 68 10.63 4.56 17.04
C LEU A 68 10.21 5.66 18.02
N THR A 69 11.14 6.57 18.34
CA THR A 69 10.89 7.68 19.26
C THR A 69 10.05 8.81 18.62
N ALA A 70 10.19 9.01 17.33
CA ALA A 70 9.49 10.04 16.56
C ALA A 70 8.95 9.45 15.25
N PRO A 71 7.93 8.54 15.33
CA PRO A 71 7.52 7.72 14.20
C PRO A 71 7.14 8.53 12.97
N LEU A 72 6.43 9.65 13.08
CA LEU A 72 6.06 10.47 11.91
C LEU A 72 7.26 11.18 11.24
N ARG A 73 8.41 11.28 11.91
CA ARG A 73 9.64 11.79 11.30
C ARG A 73 10.44 10.71 10.59
N GLU A 74 10.15 9.47 10.87
CA GLU A 74 10.85 8.32 10.29
C GLU A 74 10.01 7.62 9.23
N VAL A 75 8.68 7.51 9.45
CA VAL A 75 7.74 6.82 8.58
C VAL A 75 6.48 7.65 8.35
N GLY A 76 6.24 8.02 7.12
CA GLY A 76 4.97 8.58 6.68
C GLY A 76 4.08 7.50 6.11
N VAL A 77 2.80 7.49 6.48
CA VAL A 77 1.89 6.43 6.08
C VAL A 77 0.59 7.01 5.55
N LEU A 78 0.18 6.52 4.40
CA LEU A 78 -1.18 6.63 3.90
C LEU A 78 -1.83 5.27 3.97
N PHE A 79 -2.93 5.16 4.71
CA PHE A 79 -3.93 4.13 4.54
C PHE A 79 -5.11 4.69 3.72
N ASP A 80 -6.19 3.95 3.61
CA ASP A 80 -7.37 4.38 2.87
C ASP A 80 -7.87 5.78 3.31
N GLY A 81 -7.96 6.69 2.35
CA GLY A 81 -8.48 8.04 2.50
C GLY A 81 -7.62 9.01 3.33
N SER A 82 -8.23 10.13 3.74
CA SER A 82 -7.53 11.23 4.43
C SER A 82 -7.23 10.95 5.91
N GLY A 83 -7.91 10.01 6.53
CA GLY A 83 -7.88 9.81 7.99
C GLY A 83 -8.41 11.02 8.81
N ALA A 84 -8.89 12.07 8.15
CA ALA A 84 -9.34 13.30 8.79
C ALA A 84 -10.84 13.29 9.05
N ALA A 85 -11.26 13.74 10.23
CA ALA A 85 -12.68 13.93 10.52
C ALA A 85 -13.28 15.01 9.61
N GLY A 86 -14.44 14.72 8.99
CA GLY A 86 -15.07 15.58 7.99
C GLY A 86 -15.36 17.02 8.43
N PHE A 87 -15.57 17.26 9.73
CA PHE A 87 -15.79 18.60 10.28
C PHE A 87 -14.52 19.45 10.40
N ARG A 88 -13.33 18.83 10.32
CA ARG A 88 -12.04 19.56 10.37
C ARG A 88 -11.70 20.18 9.04
N THR A 89 -10.81 21.19 9.05
CA THR A 89 -10.12 21.68 7.87
C THR A 89 -8.77 20.97 7.72
N PRO A 90 -8.18 20.88 6.51
CA PRO A 90 -6.82 20.35 6.31
C PRO A 90 -5.80 20.99 7.26
N ARG A 91 -5.80 22.31 7.37
CA ARG A 91 -4.90 23.04 8.28
C ARG A 91 -5.08 22.61 9.73
N ALA A 92 -6.32 22.47 10.21
CA ALA A 92 -6.60 22.07 11.59
C ALA A 92 -6.22 20.58 11.83
N HIS A 93 -6.46 19.70 10.86
CA HIS A 93 -6.06 18.30 10.93
C HIS A 93 -4.53 18.15 11.01
N LEU A 94 -3.80 18.79 10.11
CA LEU A 94 -2.33 18.75 10.10
C LEU A 94 -1.73 19.46 11.33
N ALA A 95 -2.36 20.51 11.84
CA ALA A 95 -1.92 21.20 13.05
C ALA A 95 -2.04 20.30 14.28
N TRP A 96 -3.11 19.50 14.36
CA TRP A 96 -3.29 18.51 15.42
C TRP A 96 -2.21 17.42 15.35
N LEU A 97 -1.95 16.87 14.14
CA LEU A 97 -0.88 15.89 13.94
C LEU A 97 0.51 16.47 14.26
N ALA A 98 0.79 17.70 13.84
CA ALA A 98 2.05 18.37 14.12
C ALA A 98 2.26 18.56 15.63
N ALA A 99 1.23 19.04 16.35
CA ALA A 99 1.31 19.26 17.79
C ALA A 99 1.54 17.97 18.58
N SER A 100 0.82 16.89 18.23
CA SER A 100 0.96 15.59 18.90
C SER A 100 2.28 14.88 18.65
N ASN A 101 3.06 15.32 17.64
CA ASN A 101 4.34 14.69 17.24
C ASN A 101 5.55 15.64 17.30
N GLY A 102 5.41 16.82 17.91
CA GLY A 102 6.48 17.81 18.04
C GLY A 102 7.02 18.31 16.71
N ILE A 103 6.18 18.37 15.66
CA ILE A 103 6.54 18.84 14.31
C ILE A 103 6.30 20.35 14.22
N ASP A 104 7.24 21.07 13.59
CA ASP A 104 7.10 22.52 13.37
C ASP A 104 5.86 22.84 12.52
N ARG A 105 5.03 23.76 13.00
CA ARG A 105 3.82 24.22 12.30
C ARG A 105 4.09 24.82 10.92
N ARG A 106 5.31 25.29 10.66
CA ARG A 106 5.73 25.78 9.33
C ARG A 106 5.65 24.69 8.26
N ARG A 107 5.79 23.42 8.64
CA ARG A 107 5.64 22.29 7.73
C ARG A 107 4.24 22.18 7.14
N ILE A 108 3.19 22.63 7.85
CA ILE A 108 1.80 22.53 7.42
C ILE A 108 1.56 23.25 6.10
N ALA A 109 2.03 24.51 5.99
CA ALA A 109 1.89 25.27 4.76
C ALA A 109 2.64 24.60 3.60
N LYS A 110 3.87 24.13 3.88
CA LYS A 110 4.72 23.48 2.87
C LYS A 110 4.09 22.21 2.33
N VAL A 111 3.58 21.31 3.18
CA VAL A 111 2.98 20.05 2.70
C VAL A 111 1.63 20.28 2.01
N LEU A 112 0.84 21.29 2.43
CA LEU A 112 -0.40 21.66 1.74
C LEU A 112 -0.14 22.20 0.32
N ASP A 113 0.92 22.96 0.15
CA ASP A 113 1.36 23.44 -1.15
C ASP A 113 1.86 22.28 -2.02
N GLU A 114 2.70 21.41 -1.46
CA GLU A 114 3.28 20.24 -2.11
C GLU A 114 2.22 19.28 -2.69
N VAL A 115 1.08 19.11 -1.99
CA VAL A 115 -0.02 18.27 -2.46
C VAL A 115 -1.10 19.04 -3.24
N GLY A 116 -0.92 20.35 -3.47
CA GLY A 116 -1.87 21.20 -4.22
C GLY A 116 -3.16 21.51 -3.45
N LEU A 117 -3.14 21.50 -2.11
CA LEU A 117 -4.29 21.82 -1.25
C LEU A 117 -4.21 23.19 -0.56
N ALA A 118 -3.26 24.06 -0.92
CA ALA A 118 -3.07 25.36 -0.29
C ALA A 118 -4.35 26.23 -0.34
N SER A 119 -5.06 26.26 -1.48
CA SER A 119 -6.31 27.02 -1.66
C SER A 119 -7.51 26.40 -0.92
N ALA A 120 -7.43 25.12 -0.56
CA ALA A 120 -8.47 24.38 0.17
C ALA A 120 -8.17 24.26 1.67
N ALA A 121 -7.07 24.83 2.17
CA ALA A 121 -6.58 24.66 3.54
C ALA A 121 -7.59 25.00 4.64
N SER A 122 -8.58 25.86 4.36
CA SER A 122 -9.64 26.30 5.28
C SER A 122 -11.01 25.73 4.97
N LYS A 123 -11.17 24.91 3.92
CA LYS A 123 -12.43 24.23 3.60
C LYS A 123 -12.62 23.00 4.49
N ARG A 124 -13.86 22.61 4.76
CA ARG A 124 -14.13 21.39 5.54
C ARG A 124 -13.79 20.14 4.71
N VAL A 125 -13.18 19.15 5.33
CA VAL A 125 -12.84 17.87 4.66
C VAL A 125 -14.09 17.13 4.16
N SER A 126 -15.25 17.31 4.80
CA SER A 126 -16.53 16.75 4.33
C SER A 126 -16.95 17.23 2.93
N THR A 127 -16.36 18.32 2.43
CA THR A 127 -16.63 18.86 1.08
C THR A 127 -15.61 18.40 0.03
N PHE A 128 -14.66 17.55 0.41
CA PHE A 128 -13.59 17.12 -0.47
C PHE A 128 -14.06 16.03 -1.43
N SER A 129 -13.55 16.08 -2.66
CA SER A 129 -13.59 14.92 -3.54
C SER A 129 -12.68 13.81 -2.99
N LEU A 130 -12.86 12.59 -3.47
CA LEU A 130 -11.99 11.46 -3.11
C LEU A 130 -10.50 11.81 -3.33
N GLY A 131 -10.16 12.39 -4.50
CA GLY A 131 -8.80 12.82 -4.81
C GLY A 131 -8.25 13.89 -3.87
N MET A 132 -9.07 14.86 -3.44
CA MET A 132 -8.66 15.83 -2.42
C MET A 132 -8.42 15.16 -1.07
N GLY A 133 -9.24 14.18 -0.69
CA GLY A 133 -9.06 13.36 0.51
C GLY A 133 -7.73 12.60 0.47
N GLN A 134 -7.43 11.96 -0.66
CA GLN A 134 -6.18 11.23 -0.89
C GLN A 134 -4.96 12.15 -0.78
N ARG A 135 -5.01 13.33 -1.42
CA ARG A 135 -3.95 14.36 -1.31
C ARG A 135 -3.74 14.81 0.14
N LEU A 136 -4.81 14.95 0.94
CA LEU A 136 -4.71 15.30 2.36
C LEU A 136 -4.06 14.17 3.17
N GLY A 137 -4.41 12.90 2.91
CA GLY A 137 -3.75 11.75 3.53
C GLY A 137 -2.26 11.70 3.22
N ILE A 138 -1.88 11.96 1.96
CA ILE A 138 -0.47 12.09 1.57
C ILE A 138 0.20 13.27 2.27
N ALA A 139 -0.46 14.44 2.40
CA ALA A 139 0.08 15.56 3.17
C ALA A 139 0.34 15.18 4.64
N ALA A 140 -0.54 14.42 5.25
CA ALA A 140 -0.35 13.91 6.62
C ALA A 140 0.85 12.95 6.68
N ALA A 141 1.00 12.06 5.71
CA ALA A 141 2.14 11.16 5.59
C ALA A 141 3.47 11.91 5.45
N LEU A 142 3.50 13.02 4.71
CA LEU A 142 4.71 13.82 4.46
C LEU A 142 5.00 14.88 5.53
N LEU A 143 4.10 15.09 6.49
CA LEU A 143 4.16 16.19 7.47
C LEU A 143 5.47 16.17 8.28
N GLY A 144 5.90 14.99 8.72
CA GLY A 144 7.11 14.80 9.51
C GLY A 144 8.42 14.80 8.72
N ASP A 145 8.37 14.95 7.39
CA ASP A 145 9.51 14.81 6.48
C ASP A 145 10.22 13.44 6.58
N PRO A 146 9.46 12.34 6.49
CA PRO A 146 9.94 11.01 6.80
C PRO A 146 10.95 10.49 5.78
N LYS A 147 11.90 9.65 6.23
CA LYS A 147 12.85 8.93 5.35
C LYS A 147 12.19 7.72 4.66
N THR A 148 11.11 7.22 5.20
CA THR A 148 10.35 6.08 4.66
C THR A 148 8.90 6.50 4.45
N VAL A 149 8.35 6.22 3.27
CA VAL A 149 6.96 6.52 2.92
C VAL A 149 6.27 5.23 2.51
N VAL A 150 5.14 4.92 3.14
CA VAL A 150 4.31 3.75 2.88
C VAL A 150 2.94 4.23 2.44
N LEU A 151 2.55 3.88 1.22
CA LEU A 151 1.29 4.31 0.63
C LEU A 151 0.45 3.08 0.27
N ASP A 152 -0.64 2.86 0.99
CA ASP A 152 -1.56 1.76 0.71
C ASP A 152 -2.60 2.21 -0.31
N GLU A 153 -2.58 1.61 -1.52
CA GLU A 153 -3.45 1.89 -2.66
C GLU A 153 -3.61 3.40 -2.99
N PRO A 154 -2.50 4.18 -3.15
CA PRO A 154 -2.57 5.63 -3.24
C PRO A 154 -3.24 6.16 -4.52
N MET A 155 -3.39 5.33 -5.55
CA MET A 155 -3.98 5.70 -6.84
C MET A 155 -5.46 5.33 -6.93
N ASN A 156 -5.99 4.65 -5.91
CA ASN A 156 -7.35 4.10 -5.94
C ASN A 156 -8.40 5.23 -6.00
N GLY A 157 -9.29 5.16 -6.99
CA GLY A 157 -10.37 6.13 -7.17
C GLY A 157 -9.94 7.53 -7.60
N LEU A 158 -8.70 7.69 -8.07
CA LEU A 158 -8.22 8.94 -8.67
C LEU A 158 -8.53 8.97 -10.18
N ASP A 159 -8.69 10.17 -10.70
CA ASP A 159 -8.70 10.43 -12.14
C ASP A 159 -7.28 10.34 -12.75
N ALA A 160 -7.18 10.39 -14.06
CA ALA A 160 -5.90 10.27 -14.76
C ALA A 160 -4.87 11.37 -14.37
N GLU A 161 -5.33 12.56 -13.97
CA GLU A 161 -4.45 13.62 -13.48
C GLU A 161 -3.93 13.29 -12.09
N GLY A 162 -4.79 12.83 -11.20
CA GLY A 162 -4.43 12.40 -9.85
C GLY A 162 -3.44 11.24 -9.87
N ILE A 163 -3.66 10.24 -10.74
CA ILE A 163 -2.73 9.11 -10.91
C ILE A 163 -1.35 9.61 -11.36
N ARG A 164 -1.28 10.45 -12.41
CA ARG A 164 -0.01 11.03 -12.87
C ARG A 164 0.69 11.83 -11.77
N TRP A 165 -0.06 12.57 -10.97
CA TRP A 165 0.49 13.32 -9.86
C TRP A 165 1.10 12.38 -8.80
N VAL A 166 0.40 11.31 -8.38
CA VAL A 166 0.94 10.33 -7.43
C VAL A 166 2.21 9.66 -7.97
N ARG A 167 2.21 9.26 -9.25
CA ARG A 167 3.41 8.68 -9.91
C ARG A 167 4.61 9.64 -9.83
N SER A 168 4.40 10.90 -10.19
CA SER A 168 5.45 11.92 -10.12
C SER A 168 5.94 12.13 -8.68
N LEU A 169 5.03 12.13 -7.71
CA LEU A 169 5.35 12.27 -6.30
C LEU A 169 6.23 11.13 -5.80
N VAL A 170 5.83 9.87 -6.01
CA VAL A 170 6.58 8.71 -5.49
C VAL A 170 7.96 8.59 -6.15
N ARG A 171 8.06 8.89 -7.46
CA ARG A 171 9.34 8.98 -8.19
C ARG A 171 10.25 10.06 -7.62
N ARG A 172 9.72 11.25 -7.35
CA ARG A 172 10.47 12.35 -6.73
C ARG A 172 10.95 11.98 -5.34
N LEU A 173 10.09 11.41 -4.48
CA LEU A 173 10.46 10.99 -3.12
C LEU A 173 11.58 9.93 -3.14
N ALA A 174 11.54 8.96 -4.05
CA ALA A 174 12.62 8.01 -4.25
C ALA A 174 13.89 8.71 -4.75
N GLY A 175 13.80 9.61 -5.72
CA GLY A 175 14.93 10.41 -6.20
C GLY A 175 15.59 11.29 -5.13
N GLU A 176 14.84 11.68 -4.08
CA GLU A 176 15.37 12.33 -2.87
C GLU A 176 16.08 11.36 -1.90
N GLY A 177 16.19 10.08 -2.26
CA GLY A 177 16.83 9.04 -1.44
C GLY A 177 15.92 8.40 -0.39
N ARG A 178 14.61 8.68 -0.40
CA ARG A 178 13.67 8.06 0.54
C ARG A 178 13.37 6.61 0.15
N THR A 179 12.99 5.80 1.12
CA THR A 179 12.40 4.49 0.86
C THR A 179 10.92 4.66 0.58
N VAL A 180 10.44 4.21 -0.57
CA VAL A 180 9.03 4.30 -0.93
C VAL A 180 8.46 2.90 -1.12
N LEU A 181 7.45 2.54 -0.31
CA LEU A 181 6.67 1.30 -0.46
C LEU A 181 5.25 1.68 -0.88
N VAL A 182 4.80 1.14 -2.00
CA VAL A 182 3.44 1.37 -2.52
C VAL A 182 2.74 0.04 -2.64
N THR A 183 1.48 -0.08 -2.19
CA THR A 183 0.65 -1.21 -2.60
C THR A 183 -0.20 -0.82 -3.78
N SER A 184 -0.49 -1.78 -4.64
CA SER A 184 -1.42 -1.61 -5.76
C SER A 184 -1.99 -2.95 -6.24
N HIS A 185 -3.11 -2.88 -6.91
CA HIS A 185 -3.66 -3.95 -7.73
C HIS A 185 -3.72 -3.55 -9.22
N LEU A 186 -3.25 -2.34 -9.57
CA LEU A 186 -3.25 -1.77 -10.92
C LEU A 186 -1.90 -2.05 -11.60
N LEU A 187 -1.85 -3.08 -12.44
CA LEU A 187 -0.63 -3.59 -13.07
C LEU A 187 0.10 -2.53 -13.90
N HIS A 188 -0.64 -1.82 -14.77
CA HIS A 188 -0.07 -0.77 -15.61
C HIS A 188 0.60 0.34 -14.80
N GLU A 189 -0.06 0.79 -13.71
CA GLU A 189 0.48 1.85 -12.85
C GLU A 189 1.76 1.41 -12.12
N VAL A 190 1.81 0.15 -11.71
CA VAL A 190 2.99 -0.43 -11.07
C VAL A 190 4.15 -0.52 -12.05
N GLN A 191 3.92 -1.00 -13.27
CA GLN A 191 4.94 -1.09 -14.31
C GLN A 191 5.59 0.26 -14.62
N GLU A 192 4.79 1.33 -14.65
CA GLU A 192 5.26 2.69 -14.93
C GLU A 192 5.98 3.35 -13.74
N THR A 193 5.81 2.81 -12.52
CA THR A 193 6.21 3.52 -11.29
C THR A 193 7.29 2.80 -10.49
N ALA A 194 7.22 1.47 -10.39
CA ALA A 194 8.02 0.70 -9.47
C ALA A 194 9.38 0.30 -10.04
N ASP A 195 10.44 0.52 -9.26
CA ASP A 195 11.78 0.00 -9.54
C ASP A 195 11.88 -1.48 -9.14
N ASP A 196 11.29 -1.83 -8.01
CA ASP A 196 11.24 -3.19 -7.48
C ASP A 196 9.81 -3.65 -7.31
N LEU A 197 9.58 -4.92 -7.58
CA LEU A 197 8.27 -5.56 -7.51
C LEU A 197 8.27 -6.71 -6.51
N VAL A 198 7.20 -6.80 -5.72
CA VAL A 198 6.87 -7.94 -4.87
C VAL A 198 5.44 -8.34 -5.17
N VAL A 199 5.25 -9.48 -5.79
CA VAL A 199 3.92 -9.98 -6.19
C VAL A 199 3.40 -10.94 -5.12
N MET A 200 2.24 -10.63 -4.56
CA MET A 200 1.56 -11.42 -3.54
C MET A 200 0.25 -12.00 -4.05
N THR A 201 -0.02 -13.24 -3.68
CA THR A 201 -1.33 -13.89 -3.84
C THR A 201 -1.58 -14.83 -2.66
N GLN A 202 -2.80 -14.87 -2.13
CA GLN A 202 -3.20 -15.77 -1.03
C GLN A 202 -2.23 -15.75 0.16
N GLY A 203 -1.73 -14.57 0.53
CA GLY A 203 -0.82 -14.39 1.66
C GLY A 203 0.65 -14.73 1.39
N CYS A 204 1.01 -15.20 0.20
CA CYS A 204 2.36 -15.62 -0.16
C CYS A 204 2.97 -14.72 -1.25
N ILE A 205 4.31 -14.60 -1.26
CA ILE A 205 5.03 -14.00 -2.38
C ILE A 205 5.20 -15.04 -3.48
N VAL A 206 4.79 -14.69 -4.71
CA VAL A 206 4.95 -15.56 -5.89
C VAL A 206 6.13 -15.13 -6.77
N ARG A 207 6.44 -13.83 -6.80
CA ARG A 207 7.62 -13.26 -7.51
C ARG A 207 8.12 -12.03 -6.75
N ARG A 208 9.41 -11.77 -6.84
CA ARG A 208 10.02 -10.53 -6.37
C ARG A 208 11.33 -10.27 -7.11
N GLY A 209 11.65 -9.00 -7.36
CA GLY A 209 12.88 -8.58 -8.04
C GLY A 209 12.76 -7.20 -8.65
N VAL A 210 13.73 -6.84 -9.47
CA VAL A 210 13.72 -5.60 -10.27
C VAL A 210 12.62 -5.70 -11.31
N THR A 211 11.75 -4.70 -11.40
CA THR A 211 10.55 -4.74 -12.25
C THR A 211 10.90 -5.01 -13.71
N SER A 212 11.91 -4.33 -14.27
CA SER A 212 12.33 -4.51 -15.66
C SER A 212 12.89 -5.92 -15.95
N GLU A 213 13.56 -6.54 -14.97
CA GLU A 213 14.07 -7.90 -15.11
C GLU A 213 12.94 -8.93 -15.04
N LEU A 214 11.97 -8.72 -14.17
CA LEU A 214 10.82 -9.61 -14.01
C LEU A 214 9.89 -9.60 -15.22
N VAL A 215 9.73 -8.46 -15.88
CA VAL A 215 8.90 -8.31 -17.08
C VAL A 215 9.66 -8.74 -18.35
N ALA A 216 10.99 -8.89 -18.28
CA ALA A 216 11.78 -9.32 -19.43
C ALA A 216 11.29 -10.68 -19.98
N GLY A 217 11.02 -10.73 -21.28
CA GLY A 217 10.47 -11.92 -21.94
C GLY A 217 8.94 -11.97 -22.02
N HIS A 218 8.24 -11.01 -21.41
CA HIS A 218 6.81 -10.80 -21.55
C HIS A 218 6.54 -9.48 -22.28
N ARG A 219 5.37 -9.32 -22.85
CA ARG A 219 4.96 -8.08 -23.51
C ARG A 219 4.85 -6.92 -22.51
N ASP A 220 4.30 -7.20 -21.35
CA ASP A 220 4.05 -6.25 -20.27
C ASP A 220 3.91 -6.97 -18.92
N LEU A 221 3.77 -6.19 -17.83
CA LEU A 221 3.59 -6.73 -16.49
C LEU A 221 2.27 -7.51 -16.35
N GLU A 222 1.26 -7.20 -17.15
CA GLU A 222 -0.02 -7.89 -17.09
C GLU A 222 0.12 -9.35 -17.57
N GLU A 223 0.77 -9.58 -18.71
CA GLU A 223 1.07 -10.92 -19.20
C GLU A 223 1.94 -11.69 -18.20
N ALA A 224 3.02 -11.08 -17.71
CA ALA A 224 3.90 -11.68 -16.71
C ALA A 224 3.14 -12.06 -15.43
N TYR A 225 2.26 -11.18 -14.94
CA TYR A 225 1.47 -11.41 -13.74
C TYR A 225 0.53 -12.61 -13.89
N PHE A 226 -0.17 -12.74 -15.01
CA PHE A 226 -1.05 -13.88 -15.26
C PHE A 226 -0.27 -15.18 -15.34
N ASP A 227 0.91 -15.21 -15.96
CA ASP A 227 1.78 -16.39 -16.00
C ASP A 227 2.21 -16.81 -14.58
N TRP A 228 2.60 -15.86 -13.73
CA TRP A 228 3.05 -16.17 -12.37
C TRP A 228 1.92 -16.60 -11.43
N THR A 229 0.71 -16.21 -11.72
CA THR A 229 -0.47 -16.50 -10.89
C THR A 229 -1.36 -17.61 -11.46
N ALA A 230 -1.04 -18.13 -12.67
CA ALA A 230 -1.75 -19.23 -13.28
C ALA A 230 -1.82 -20.44 -12.33
N GLY A 231 -3.04 -20.90 -12.06
CA GLY A 231 -3.31 -22.00 -11.12
C GLY A 231 -3.37 -21.63 -9.63
N LYS A 232 -3.18 -20.34 -9.26
CA LYS A 232 -3.30 -19.84 -7.88
C LYS A 232 -4.48 -18.87 -7.68
N GLY A 233 -5.35 -18.71 -8.68
CA GLY A 233 -6.51 -17.81 -8.62
C GLY A 233 -7.68 -18.41 -7.82
N GLU A 234 -8.37 -17.60 -7.05
CA GLU A 234 -9.56 -17.97 -6.24
C GLU A 234 -10.85 -18.24 -7.04
N TYR A 235 -10.81 -18.18 -8.37
CA TYR A 235 -11.97 -18.47 -9.24
C TYR A 235 -11.90 -19.85 -9.86
N VAL A 236 -11.89 -20.91 -9.05
CA VAL A 236 -12.49 -22.18 -9.44
C VAL A 236 -13.95 -22.09 -9.00
N SER A 237 -14.84 -21.72 -9.95
CA SER A 237 -16.28 -21.79 -9.76
C SER A 237 -16.64 -23.19 -9.27
N ARG A 238 -17.23 -23.29 -8.08
CA ARG A 238 -17.84 -24.52 -7.54
C ARG A 238 -19.17 -24.86 -8.25
N ASP A 239 -19.21 -24.77 -9.57
CA ASP A 239 -20.38 -25.11 -10.37
C ASP A 239 -20.04 -26.15 -11.43
N SER A 240 -19.71 -27.37 -10.99
CA SER A 240 -19.80 -28.55 -11.85
C SER A 240 -19.61 -29.87 -11.10
N ARG A 241 -20.31 -30.06 -9.96
CA ARG A 241 -20.51 -31.38 -9.38
C ARG A 241 -21.85 -31.47 -8.67
N ASP A 242 -22.93 -31.45 -9.45
CA ASP A 242 -24.20 -32.09 -9.10
C ASP A 242 -25.02 -32.26 -10.38
N GLY A 243 -24.57 -33.19 -11.18
CA GLY A 243 -25.28 -33.66 -12.38
C GLY A 243 -25.03 -35.14 -12.52
N GLY A 244 -25.55 -35.91 -11.58
CA GLY A 244 -25.32 -37.35 -11.55
C GLY A 244 -26.48 -38.15 -11.01
N SER A 245 -27.32 -38.61 -11.94
CA SER A 245 -28.11 -39.83 -11.80
C SER A 245 -29.40 -39.82 -10.95
N LEU A 246 -30.47 -39.44 -11.61
CA LEU A 246 -31.77 -40.08 -11.39
C LEU A 246 -31.90 -41.20 -12.40
N SER A 247 -31.50 -42.41 -12.05
CA SER A 247 -31.92 -43.62 -12.76
C SER A 247 -33.08 -44.23 -12.01
N GLY A 248 -34.13 -44.46 -12.73
CA GLY A 248 -35.41 -44.99 -12.27
C GLY A 248 -35.38 -46.36 -11.66
N ARG A 249 -36.39 -46.65 -10.89
CA ARG A 249 -36.95 -47.98 -10.70
C ARG A 249 -38.48 -47.85 -10.72
N GLU A 250 -39.04 -48.32 -11.84
CA GLU A 250 -40.41 -48.80 -11.91
C GLU A 250 -40.57 -50.12 -11.15
N ALA A 251 -41.85 -50.44 -10.87
CA ALA A 251 -42.47 -51.73 -10.59
C ALA A 251 -42.54 -52.13 -9.12
N SER A 252 -43.64 -52.25 -8.52
CA SER A 252 -44.83 -53.10 -8.57
C SER A 252 -45.77 -52.70 -7.44
#